data_57b6eec29fb2d9029f9ffc075da18d29
#
_entry.id   57b6eec29fb2d9029f9ffc075da18d29
#
_cell.length_a   1.000
_cell.length_b   1.000
_cell.length_c   1.000
_cell.angle_alpha   90.00
_cell.angle_beta   90.00
_cell.angle_gamma   90.00
#
_symmetry.space_group_name_H-M   'P 1'
#
loop_
_entity.id
_entity.type
_entity.pdbx_description
1 polymer ?
#
loop_
_entity_poly.entity_id
_entity_poly.type
_entity_poly.pdbx_seq_one_letter_code
_entity_poly.pdbx_strand_id
1 'polypeptide(L)'
;MNILLLGGSGFIGSRLARHLREAGHQVRTPSRRELDLLNPEASAAMPLLEGCDAVANCVGIMSRRRDLLETVHHHTPAKLAAWAREAGVSRWLQLSALGADPAHPVAFVGSKGRGDEAVCENGPHTVLARPSVVYGRGGGSCEAFLKLARLPVLP
;
A
#
# COMPACT_ATOMS: atom_id res chain seq x y z
N MET A 1 -17.86 8.41 -2.94
CA MET A 1 -17.13 8.02 -1.72
C MET A 1 -15.93 8.95 -1.56
N ASN A 2 -15.60 9.27 -0.30
CA ASN A 2 -14.38 9.97 0.07
C ASN A 2 -13.30 8.92 0.39
N ILE A 3 -12.23 8.88 -0.39
CA ILE A 3 -11.20 7.83 -0.30
C ILE A 3 -9.84 8.46 0.01
N LEU A 4 -9.22 8.01 1.10
CA LEU A 4 -7.82 8.28 1.37
C LEU A 4 -6.96 7.22 0.68
N LEU A 5 -6.11 7.62 -0.27
CA LEU A 5 -5.23 6.71 -0.99
C LEU A 5 -3.77 6.96 -0.61
N LEU A 6 -3.20 6.03 0.12
CA LEU A 6 -1.80 6.03 0.51
C LEU A 6 -0.94 5.49 -0.65
N GLY A 7 0.17 6.13 -0.92
CA GLY A 7 1.04 5.77 -2.04
C GLY A 7 0.53 6.23 -3.42
N GLY A 8 -0.29 7.29 -3.45
CA GLY A 8 -0.87 7.84 -4.68
C GLY A 8 0.13 8.37 -5.71
N SER A 9 1.38 8.64 -5.33
CA SER A 9 2.47 9.00 -6.25
C SER A 9 3.17 7.80 -6.88
N GLY A 10 2.89 6.58 -6.39
CA GLY A 10 3.50 5.34 -6.89
C GLY A 10 2.88 4.85 -8.20
N PHE A 11 3.52 3.84 -8.80
CA PHE A 11 3.11 3.26 -10.08
C PHE A 11 1.65 2.77 -10.09
N ILE A 12 1.24 2.00 -9.08
CA ILE A 12 -0.13 1.48 -8.97
C ILE A 12 -1.06 2.57 -8.43
N GLY A 13 -0.66 3.25 -7.34
CA GLY A 13 -1.50 4.22 -6.66
C GLY A 13 -1.92 5.40 -7.54
N SER A 14 -1.03 5.91 -8.40
CA SER A 14 -1.37 7.02 -9.31
C SER A 14 -2.44 6.63 -10.35
N ARG A 15 -2.40 5.39 -10.84
CA ARG A 15 -3.40 4.86 -11.77
C ARG A 15 -4.73 4.61 -11.08
N LEU A 16 -4.67 4.02 -9.90
CA LEU A 16 -5.86 3.80 -9.08
C LEU A 16 -6.53 5.13 -8.72
N ALA A 17 -5.76 6.14 -8.30
CA ALA A 17 -6.29 7.47 -8.00
C ALA A 17 -7.02 8.08 -9.19
N ARG A 18 -6.44 7.95 -10.39
CA ARG A 18 -7.08 8.44 -11.62
C ARG A 18 -8.40 7.72 -11.88
N HIS A 19 -8.41 6.40 -11.92
CA HIS A 19 -9.61 5.62 -12.19
C HIS A 19 -10.72 5.85 -11.15
N LEU A 20 -10.37 5.97 -9.88
CA LEU A 20 -11.35 6.29 -8.83
C LEU A 20 -11.96 7.68 -9.03
N ARG A 21 -11.17 8.68 -9.43
CA ARG A 21 -11.69 10.02 -9.74
C ARG A 21 -12.58 10.02 -10.99
N GLU A 22 -12.18 9.31 -12.04
CA GLU A 22 -12.99 9.10 -13.26
C GLU A 22 -14.32 8.40 -12.94
N ALA A 23 -14.35 7.52 -11.93
CA ALA A 23 -15.55 6.87 -11.41
C ALA A 23 -16.40 7.75 -10.46
N GLY A 24 -16.06 9.04 -10.29
CA GLY A 24 -16.82 10.00 -9.48
C GLY A 24 -16.51 9.96 -7.99
N HIS A 25 -15.43 9.33 -7.56
CA HIS A 25 -15.00 9.34 -6.16
C HIS A 25 -14.11 10.55 -5.84
N GLN A 26 -14.22 11.08 -4.62
CA GLN A 26 -13.27 12.08 -4.12
C GLN A 26 -12.05 11.33 -3.55
N VAL A 27 -10.87 11.56 -4.14
CA VAL A 27 -9.65 10.84 -3.77
C VAL A 27 -8.59 11.80 -3.27
N ARG A 28 -8.27 11.71 -1.98
CA ARG A 28 -7.16 12.41 -1.34
C ARG A 28 -5.92 11.53 -1.35
N THR A 29 -4.80 12.08 -1.77
CA THR A 29 -3.49 11.40 -1.81
C THR A 29 -2.49 12.22 -1.03
N PRO A 30 -2.23 11.91 0.25
CA PRO A 30 -1.33 12.72 1.06
C PRO A 30 0.11 12.61 0.55
N SER A 31 0.82 13.71 0.62
CA SER A 31 2.27 13.77 0.39
C SER A 31 3.02 13.24 1.61
N ARG A 32 4.33 12.97 1.45
CA ARG A 32 5.20 12.59 2.58
C ARG A 32 5.33 13.68 3.66
N ARG A 33 5.06 14.95 3.32
CA ARG A 33 5.08 16.05 4.30
C ARG A 33 3.81 16.09 5.13
N GLU A 34 2.68 15.66 4.57
CA GLU A 34 1.40 15.57 5.27
C GLU A 34 1.31 14.32 6.15
N LEU A 35 1.92 13.21 5.70
CA LEU A 35 1.93 11.95 6.45
C LEU A 35 3.26 11.21 6.20
N ASP A 36 4.13 11.19 7.20
CA ASP A 36 5.35 10.40 7.17
C ASP A 36 5.03 8.92 7.48
N LEU A 37 5.12 8.08 6.47
CA LEU A 37 4.86 6.65 6.60
C LEU A 37 6.01 5.86 7.25
N LEU A 38 7.16 6.49 7.50
CA LEU A 38 8.24 5.86 8.28
C LEU A 38 8.06 6.08 9.78
N ASN A 39 7.40 7.17 10.16
CA ASN A 39 7.05 7.46 11.54
C ASN A 39 5.67 8.13 11.59
N PRO A 40 4.58 7.38 11.35
CA PRO A 40 3.25 7.97 11.34
C PRO A 40 2.81 8.39 12.74
N GLU A 41 2.26 9.60 12.83
CA GLU A 41 1.70 10.17 14.04
C GLU A 41 0.19 10.32 13.91
N ALA A 42 -0.55 10.07 15.00
CA ALA A 42 -2.01 10.19 15.01
C ALA A 42 -2.46 11.62 14.70
N SER A 43 -1.73 12.63 15.19
CA SER A 43 -1.98 14.06 14.93
C SER A 43 -1.98 14.41 13.44
N ALA A 44 -1.17 13.73 12.63
CA ALA A 44 -1.12 13.91 11.17
C ALA A 44 -2.14 13.02 10.44
N ALA A 45 -2.39 11.80 10.96
CA ALA A 45 -3.25 10.82 10.29
C ALA A 45 -4.74 11.08 10.51
N MET A 46 -5.17 11.41 11.73
CA MET A 46 -6.58 11.58 12.07
C MET A 46 -7.31 12.63 11.22
N PRO A 47 -6.75 13.84 10.96
CA PRO A 47 -7.41 14.81 10.09
C PRO A 47 -7.52 14.36 8.62
N LEU A 48 -6.69 13.39 8.19
CA LEU A 48 -6.75 12.80 6.86
C LEU A 48 -7.83 11.72 6.76
N LEU A 49 -8.10 11.03 7.87
CA LEU A 49 -9.06 9.93 7.97
C LEU A 49 -10.49 10.42 8.25
N GLU A 50 -10.62 11.60 8.84
CA GLU A 50 -11.92 12.19 9.17
C GLU A 50 -12.78 12.37 7.91
N GLY A 51 -14.01 11.89 7.96
CA GLY A 51 -14.97 11.94 6.85
C GLY A 51 -14.63 11.03 5.66
N CYS A 52 -13.64 10.14 5.78
CA CYS A 52 -13.36 9.14 4.76
C CYS A 52 -14.29 7.93 4.86
N ASP A 53 -14.80 7.47 3.71
CA ASP A 53 -15.56 6.23 3.61
C ASP A 53 -14.63 5.01 3.54
N ALA A 54 -13.46 5.18 2.91
CA ALA A 54 -12.51 4.11 2.68
C ALA A 54 -11.05 4.59 2.66
N VAL A 55 -10.13 3.69 3.03
CA VAL A 55 -8.69 3.85 2.81
C VAL A 55 -8.20 2.83 1.81
N ALA A 56 -7.41 3.24 0.82
CA ALA A 56 -6.68 2.36 -0.08
C ALA A 56 -5.18 2.48 0.17
N ASN A 57 -4.55 1.44 0.70
CA ASN A 57 -3.12 1.41 0.92
C ASN A 57 -2.39 0.74 -0.25
N CYS A 58 -1.77 1.54 -1.10
CA CYS A 58 -0.93 1.12 -2.23
C CYS A 58 0.57 1.28 -1.94
N VAL A 59 0.95 1.49 -0.68
CA VAL A 59 2.34 1.68 -0.30
C VAL A 59 3.10 0.36 -0.32
N GLY A 60 4.28 0.39 -0.91
CA GLY A 60 5.20 -0.74 -0.91
C GLY A 60 6.57 -0.30 -1.39
N ILE A 61 7.59 -0.91 -0.84
CA ILE A 61 8.99 -0.67 -1.18
C ILE A 61 9.71 -1.98 -1.42
N MET A 62 10.75 -1.94 -2.25
CA MET A 62 11.74 -3.01 -2.33
C MET A 62 13.01 -2.53 -1.62
N SER A 63 13.46 -3.27 -0.61
CA SER A 63 14.64 -2.92 0.18
C SER A 63 15.38 -4.18 0.64
N ARG A 64 16.70 -4.06 0.84
CA ARG A 64 17.51 -5.08 1.52
C ARG A 64 17.45 -4.91 3.05
N ARG A 65 16.98 -3.77 3.53
CA ARG A 65 16.82 -3.45 4.95
C ARG A 65 15.51 -4.05 5.46
N ARG A 66 15.61 -5.06 6.31
CA ARG A 66 14.45 -5.75 6.90
C ARG A 66 13.63 -4.84 7.80
N ASP A 67 14.29 -4.00 8.60
CA ASP A 67 13.67 -3.01 9.49
C ASP A 67 12.75 -2.05 8.70
N LEU A 68 13.21 -1.59 7.53
CA LEU A 68 12.45 -0.70 6.69
C LEU A 68 11.24 -1.40 6.04
N LEU A 69 11.40 -2.69 5.66
CA LEU A 69 10.28 -3.49 5.15
C LEU A 69 9.22 -3.69 6.23
N GLU A 70 9.62 -4.04 7.48
CA GLU A 70 8.69 -4.16 8.61
C GLU A 70 7.97 -2.85 8.89
N THR A 71 8.69 -1.74 8.92
CA THR A 71 8.08 -0.43 9.16
C THR A 71 7.00 -0.15 8.12
N VAL A 72 7.34 -0.24 6.84
CA VAL A 72 6.45 0.21 5.75
C VAL A 72 5.33 -0.79 5.43
N HIS A 73 5.60 -2.10 5.54
CA HIS A 73 4.63 -3.12 5.14
C HIS A 73 3.79 -3.65 6.30
N HIS A 74 4.26 -3.54 7.55
CA HIS A 74 3.62 -4.12 8.72
C HIS A 74 3.22 -3.05 9.75
N HIS A 75 4.20 -2.40 10.41
CA HIS A 75 3.89 -1.54 11.57
C HIS A 75 3.08 -0.29 11.20
N THR A 76 3.43 0.36 10.10
CA THR A 76 2.72 1.57 9.63
C THR A 76 1.28 1.25 9.18
N PRO A 77 1.02 0.26 8.31
CA PRO A 77 -0.34 -0.12 7.97
C PRO A 77 -1.17 -0.54 9.18
N ALA A 78 -0.59 -1.27 10.15
CA ALA A 78 -1.28 -1.66 11.38
C ALA A 78 -1.79 -0.45 12.17
N LYS A 79 -0.92 0.55 12.42
CA LYS A 79 -1.29 1.79 13.12
C LYS A 79 -2.37 2.56 12.35
N LEU A 80 -2.16 2.78 11.04
CA LEU A 80 -3.10 3.53 10.22
C LEU A 80 -4.46 2.84 10.11
N ALA A 81 -4.50 1.51 10.05
CA ALA A 81 -5.75 0.75 10.03
C ALA A 81 -6.51 0.87 11.35
N ALA A 82 -5.81 0.84 12.48
CA ALA A 82 -6.39 1.07 13.79
C ALA A 82 -7.01 2.49 13.90
N TRP A 83 -6.26 3.52 13.49
CA TRP A 83 -6.76 4.90 13.46
C TRP A 83 -7.91 5.09 12.46
N ALA A 84 -7.88 4.40 11.32
CA ALA A 84 -8.98 4.42 10.36
C ALA A 84 -10.28 3.86 10.98
N ARG A 85 -10.19 2.76 11.73
CA ARG A 85 -11.32 2.20 12.47
C ARG A 85 -11.82 3.18 13.56
N GLU A 86 -10.92 3.79 14.30
CA GLU A 86 -11.24 4.80 15.32
C GLU A 86 -11.94 6.02 14.72
N ALA A 87 -11.49 6.49 13.55
CA ALA A 87 -12.10 7.60 12.80
C ALA A 87 -13.44 7.23 12.11
N GLY A 88 -13.91 6.00 12.25
CA GLY A 88 -15.19 5.56 11.66
C GLY A 88 -15.11 5.22 10.16
N VAL A 89 -13.92 5.07 9.59
CA VAL A 89 -13.75 4.58 8.22
C VAL A 89 -14.34 3.17 8.13
N SER A 90 -15.15 2.90 7.09
CA SER A 90 -15.86 1.63 6.97
C SER A 90 -15.06 0.54 6.25
N ARG A 91 -14.11 0.91 5.39
CA ARG A 91 -13.41 -0.04 4.50
C ARG A 91 -11.92 0.25 4.39
N TRP A 92 -11.13 -0.85 4.34
CA TRP A 92 -9.70 -0.79 4.05
C TRP A 92 -9.36 -1.70 2.88
N LEU A 93 -8.69 -1.18 1.87
CA LEU A 93 -8.06 -1.95 0.80
C LEU A 93 -6.55 -1.99 1.03
N GLN A 94 -6.01 -3.19 1.19
CA GLN A 94 -4.57 -3.42 1.32
C GLN A 94 -4.00 -4.00 0.02
N LEU A 95 -3.11 -3.29 -0.64
CA LEU A 95 -2.34 -3.83 -1.75
C LEU A 95 -1.16 -4.63 -1.21
N SER A 96 -1.33 -5.93 -1.21
CA SER A 96 -0.35 -6.92 -0.76
C SER A 96 0.46 -7.49 -1.93
N ALA A 97 0.88 -8.73 -1.85
CA ALA A 97 1.60 -9.46 -2.88
C ALA A 97 1.16 -10.92 -2.93
N LEU A 98 1.24 -11.54 -4.10
CA LEU A 98 1.03 -12.98 -4.25
C LEU A 98 2.00 -13.74 -3.33
N GLY A 99 1.48 -14.74 -2.60
CA GLY A 99 2.26 -15.53 -1.66
C GLY A 99 2.59 -14.82 -0.35
N ALA A 100 2.01 -13.63 -0.06
CA ALA A 100 2.20 -12.96 1.22
C ALA A 100 1.75 -13.88 2.37
N ASP A 101 2.70 -14.21 3.24
CA ASP A 101 2.56 -15.11 4.38
C ASP A 101 3.48 -14.61 5.49
N PRO A 102 2.99 -14.40 6.72
CA PRO A 102 3.77 -13.87 7.85
C PRO A 102 5.00 -14.73 8.18
N ALA A 103 4.94 -16.04 7.95
CA ALA A 103 6.04 -16.98 8.20
C ALA A 103 7.02 -17.10 7.02
N HIS A 104 6.76 -16.42 5.89
CA HIS A 104 7.58 -16.56 4.69
C HIS A 104 9.03 -16.09 4.93
N PRO A 105 10.08 -16.87 4.55
CA PRO A 105 11.48 -16.56 4.82
C PRO A 105 12.01 -15.34 4.05
N VAL A 106 11.42 -15.03 2.90
CA VAL A 106 11.77 -13.83 2.12
C VAL A 106 11.19 -12.61 2.81
N ALA A 107 12.05 -11.70 3.25
CA ALA A 107 11.68 -10.56 4.09
C ALA A 107 10.57 -9.68 3.48
N PHE A 108 10.60 -9.44 2.17
CA PHE A 108 9.55 -8.69 1.47
C PHE A 108 8.17 -9.37 1.58
N VAL A 109 8.12 -10.67 1.31
CA VAL A 109 6.88 -11.46 1.31
C VAL A 109 6.36 -11.62 2.74
N GLY A 110 7.26 -11.94 3.69
CA GLY A 110 6.93 -12.07 5.11
C GLY A 110 6.41 -10.77 5.73
N SER A 111 7.05 -9.63 5.45
CA SER A 111 6.59 -8.34 5.96
C SER A 111 5.21 -7.95 5.41
N LYS A 112 4.91 -8.27 4.14
CA LYS A 112 3.58 -8.09 3.56
C LYS A 112 2.55 -8.99 4.25
N GLY A 113 2.88 -10.27 4.51
CA GLY A 113 2.00 -11.20 5.22
C GLY A 113 1.65 -10.71 6.63
N ARG A 114 2.64 -10.29 7.42
CA ARG A 114 2.40 -9.70 8.74
C ARG A 114 1.57 -8.42 8.69
N GLY A 115 1.79 -7.59 7.68
CA GLY A 115 0.97 -6.40 7.44
C GLY A 115 -0.48 -6.75 7.09
N ASP A 116 -0.70 -7.79 6.30
CA ASP A 116 -2.04 -8.28 5.95
C ASP A 116 -2.81 -8.73 7.20
N GLU A 117 -2.17 -9.53 8.06
CA GLU A 117 -2.77 -9.95 9.35
C GLU A 117 -3.09 -8.74 10.22
N ALA A 118 -2.11 -7.85 10.41
CA ALA A 118 -2.28 -6.70 11.29
C ALA A 118 -3.39 -5.75 10.83
N VAL A 119 -3.59 -5.53 9.53
CA VAL A 119 -4.69 -4.69 9.04
C VAL A 119 -6.05 -5.40 9.13
N CYS A 120 -6.09 -6.74 9.01
CA CYS A 120 -7.31 -7.50 9.21
C CYS A 120 -7.75 -7.50 10.68
N GLU A 121 -6.82 -7.57 11.62
CA GLU A 121 -7.10 -7.58 13.06
C GLU A 121 -7.49 -6.18 13.59
N ASN A 122 -6.76 -5.15 13.17
CA ASN A 122 -6.86 -3.82 13.76
C ASN A 122 -7.74 -2.86 12.96
N GLY A 123 -7.91 -3.09 11.66
CA GLY A 123 -8.59 -2.18 10.74
C GLY A 123 -10.12 -2.32 10.71
N PRO A 124 -10.76 -1.49 9.86
CA PRO A 124 -12.15 -1.67 9.47
C PRO A 124 -12.28 -2.90 8.54
N HIS A 125 -13.46 -3.10 7.93
CA HIS A 125 -13.66 -4.20 6.97
C HIS A 125 -12.56 -4.16 5.88
N THR A 126 -11.66 -5.17 5.91
CA THR A 126 -10.44 -5.20 5.09
C THR A 126 -10.57 -6.11 3.89
N VAL A 127 -10.18 -5.61 2.72
CA VAL A 127 -10.01 -6.38 1.48
C VAL A 127 -8.52 -6.44 1.15
N LEU A 128 -7.99 -7.66 1.00
CA LEU A 128 -6.60 -7.90 0.60
C LEU A 128 -6.52 -8.12 -0.91
N ALA A 129 -5.85 -7.24 -1.63
CA ALA A 129 -5.52 -7.44 -3.04
C ALA A 129 -4.09 -8.00 -3.15
N ARG A 130 -3.94 -9.24 -3.59
CA ARG A 130 -2.65 -9.95 -3.72
C ARG A 130 -2.29 -10.19 -5.18
N PRO A 131 -1.88 -9.16 -5.92
CA PRO A 131 -1.47 -9.31 -7.31
C PRO A 131 -0.16 -10.07 -7.42
N SER A 132 0.05 -10.71 -8.56
CA SER A 132 1.36 -11.22 -9.00
C SER A 132 2.19 -10.06 -9.58
N VAL A 133 2.81 -10.22 -10.73
CA VAL A 133 3.52 -9.13 -11.43
C VAL A 133 2.50 -8.15 -12.01
N VAL A 134 2.56 -6.90 -11.56
CA VAL A 134 1.72 -5.83 -12.11
C VAL A 134 2.41 -5.24 -13.33
N TYR A 135 1.81 -5.47 -14.50
CA TYR A 135 2.35 -5.01 -15.78
C TYR A 135 1.87 -3.60 -16.15
N GLY A 136 2.76 -2.81 -16.73
CA GLY A 136 2.42 -1.49 -17.28
C GLY A 136 3.63 -0.61 -17.55
N ARG A 137 3.49 0.37 -18.44
CA ARG A 137 4.55 1.35 -18.73
C ARG A 137 4.92 2.15 -17.48
N GLY A 138 6.21 2.29 -17.20
CA GLY A 138 6.74 2.99 -16.00
C GLY A 138 6.72 2.14 -14.73
N GLY A 139 6.37 0.86 -14.81
CA GLY A 139 6.51 -0.10 -13.71
C GLY A 139 7.93 -0.64 -13.62
N GLY A 140 8.60 -0.49 -12.48
CA GLY A 140 10.01 -0.87 -12.33
C GLY A 140 10.32 -2.31 -12.71
N SER A 141 9.45 -3.27 -12.34
CA SER A 141 9.60 -4.67 -12.72
C SER A 141 9.47 -4.87 -14.22
N CYS A 142 8.50 -4.23 -14.87
CA CYS A 142 8.29 -4.32 -16.31
C CYS A 142 9.45 -3.73 -17.10
N GLU A 143 9.97 -2.60 -16.65
CA GLU A 143 11.16 -1.95 -17.23
C GLU A 143 12.39 -2.87 -17.14
N ALA A 144 12.57 -3.53 -15.99
CA ALA A 144 13.65 -4.50 -15.79
C ALA A 144 13.51 -5.72 -16.74
N PHE A 145 12.30 -6.31 -16.84
CA PHE A 145 12.03 -7.41 -17.76
C PHE A 145 12.22 -7.02 -19.23
N LEU A 146 11.77 -5.83 -19.63
CA LEU A 146 11.98 -5.34 -20.99
C LEU A 146 13.47 -5.12 -21.32
N LYS A 147 14.27 -4.69 -20.34
CA LYS A 147 15.73 -4.59 -20.51
C LYS A 147 16.37 -5.96 -20.66
N LEU A 148 15.98 -6.92 -19.81
CA LEU A 148 16.47 -8.31 -19.90
C LEU A 148 16.10 -8.97 -21.22
N ALA A 149 14.86 -8.79 -21.70
CA ALA A 149 14.40 -9.34 -22.98
C ALA A 149 15.13 -8.79 -24.22
N ARG A 150 15.89 -7.70 -24.09
CA ARG A 150 16.73 -7.15 -25.16
C ARG A 150 18.15 -7.74 -25.19
N LEU A 151 18.50 -8.55 -24.20
CA LEU A 151 19.80 -9.22 -24.19
C LEU A 151 19.81 -10.35 -25.21
N PRO A 152 20.92 -10.57 -25.95
CA PRO A 152 21.00 -11.61 -26.99
C PRO A 152 21.02 -13.03 -26.44
N VAL A 153 21.20 -13.19 -25.14
CA VAL A 153 21.19 -14.45 -24.42
C VAL A 153 20.34 -14.27 -23.16
N LEU A 154 19.35 -15.14 -22.97
CA LEU A 154 18.62 -15.22 -21.69
C LEU A 154 19.56 -15.83 -20.65
N PRO A 155 19.72 -15.24 -19.48
CA PRO A 155 20.53 -15.81 -18.40
C PRO A 155 19.92 -17.09 -17.85
#